data_532b8f960a998ba0079d1407d9c39d65
#
_entry.id   532b8f960a998ba0079d1407d9c39d65
#
_cell.length_a   1.000
_cell.length_b   1.000
_cell.length_c   1.000
_cell.angle_alpha   90.00
_cell.angle_beta   90.00
_cell.angle_gamma   90.00
#
_symmetry.space_group_name_H-M   'P 1'
#
loop_
_entity.id
_entity.type
_entity.pdbx_description
1 polymer ?
#
loop_
_entity_poly.entity_id
_entity_poly.type
_entity_poly.pdbx_seq_one_letter_code
_entity_poly.pdbx_strand_id
1 'polypeptide(L)'
;MNDVLREQIQLNTKEVVVNVDNDHMKASIVLNGIGSDEAYTYEEIADKLSQAGVRTGINEARIREVILNKLYDIEIVVAEGKSAVNGTDGYYNFFFDSEYERDNKPTLREDGSVDYFNVKLFEKVNKDDKLAEYIEPTKGEFGYDIFGKLLVPKPGRPGPKLRGKGFTVSGDGKSYYAQLSGKVEYRNYDLNVSNVYNVSGDVDVGTGSIDFNGDVEINGSVRGSVKIHAMGNIYIGGYVEDADIWSGQDIIIQDGVNAGENGRIEAMGNISARFFENAHIISHSDIKCDYMLNTTALAYGGIYLEGKRGSVIGGDVTGVRGISIRGCGSESYSKTVLRVGVTKEISSEYAKVLMVLKDIDTQIDRFNQALQKLDILKKAGSDKFDETLNRKLLQSKIVKTAEKAKYEEKSRNLYTLVRESDRAVVRIDKNIYPGSRVFMGDKTYVPSTVFTHIALKKTSQGVLIRNYDSM
;
A
#
# COMPACT_ATOMS: atom_id res chain seq x y z
N MET A 1 -3.53 76.48 48.29
CA MET A 1 -2.42 75.78 48.99
C MET A 1 -2.89 74.55 49.75
N ASN A 2 -4.16 74.09 49.54
CA ASN A 2 -4.73 72.96 50.29
C ASN A 2 -5.11 71.72 49.44
N ASP A 3 -5.01 71.81 48.15
CA ASP A 3 -5.36 70.66 47.32
C ASP A 3 -4.16 69.76 46.90
N VAL A 4 -2.93 70.34 46.86
CA VAL A 4 -1.71 69.58 46.56
C VAL A 4 -1.26 68.73 47.74
N LEU A 5 -1.65 69.14 48.98
CA LEU A 5 -1.36 68.36 50.19
C LEU A 5 -2.35 67.20 50.46
N ARG A 6 -3.52 67.22 49.81
CA ARG A 6 -4.46 66.08 49.87
C ARG A 6 -4.11 64.96 48.90
N GLU A 7 -3.52 65.23 47.74
CA GLU A 7 -3.03 64.20 46.82
C GLU A 7 -1.76 63.48 47.31
N GLN A 8 -0.91 64.15 48.09
CA GLN A 8 0.31 63.53 48.66
C GLN A 8 0.03 62.67 49.93
N ILE A 9 -1.15 62.78 50.56
CA ILE A 9 -1.51 61.97 51.74
C ILE A 9 -2.15 60.62 51.37
N GLN A 10 -2.54 60.43 50.10
CA GLN A 10 -3.16 59.17 49.60
C GLN A 10 -2.13 58.14 49.08
N LEU A 11 -0.85 58.45 49.11
CA LEU A 11 0.25 57.67 48.49
C LEU A 11 1.10 56.87 49.48
N ASN A 12 0.70 56.76 50.77
CA ASN A 12 1.54 56.15 51.81
C ASN A 12 0.80 55.08 52.65
N THR A 13 -0.17 54.37 52.10
CA THR A 13 -0.76 53.22 52.80
C THR A 13 -0.09 51.93 52.30
N LYS A 14 0.47 51.17 53.24
CA LYS A 14 1.01 49.85 53.03
C LYS A 14 -0.11 48.93 52.50
N GLU A 15 0.01 48.51 51.24
CA GLU A 15 -1.01 47.69 50.61
C GLU A 15 -0.38 46.56 49.77
N VAL A 16 -0.87 45.37 49.94
CA VAL A 16 -0.52 44.21 49.10
C VAL A 16 -1.70 43.92 48.16
N VAL A 17 -1.50 44.15 46.88
CA VAL A 17 -2.47 43.81 45.86
C VAL A 17 -2.13 42.41 45.28
N VAL A 18 -3.11 41.53 45.30
CA VAL A 18 -2.98 40.15 44.75
C VAL A 18 -3.78 40.08 43.44
N ASN A 19 -3.10 39.79 42.36
CA ASN A 19 -3.73 39.54 41.07
C ASN A 19 -3.69 38.07 40.74
N VAL A 20 -4.80 37.53 40.24
CA VAL A 20 -4.93 36.14 39.82
C VAL A 20 -5.26 36.13 38.31
N ASP A 21 -4.56 35.35 37.53
CA ASP A 21 -4.86 35.21 36.10
C ASP A 21 -6.19 34.48 35.87
N ASN A 22 -6.72 34.64 34.64
CA ASN A 22 -8.06 34.14 34.29
C ASN A 22 -8.15 32.61 34.29
N ASP A 23 -7.04 31.89 34.11
CA ASP A 23 -6.98 30.43 34.12
C ASP A 23 -6.65 29.87 35.53
N HIS A 24 -6.45 30.75 36.51
CA HIS A 24 -6.12 30.42 37.89
C HIS A 24 -4.82 29.64 38.07
N MET A 25 -3.90 29.81 37.11
CA MET A 25 -2.61 29.12 37.16
C MET A 25 -1.50 29.95 37.77
N LYS A 26 -1.68 31.27 37.91
CA LYS A 26 -0.70 32.15 38.49
C LYS A 26 -1.37 33.17 39.43
N ALA A 27 -0.67 33.46 40.53
CA ALA A 27 -0.96 34.65 41.32
C ALA A 27 0.30 35.52 41.40
N SER A 28 0.11 36.78 41.14
CA SER A 28 1.12 37.83 41.31
C SER A 28 0.75 38.77 42.46
N ILE A 29 1.76 39.38 43.01
CA ILE A 29 1.60 40.44 44.01
C ILE A 29 2.21 41.76 43.48
N VAL A 30 1.58 42.83 43.87
CA VAL A 30 2.16 44.18 43.79
C VAL A 30 2.21 44.74 45.20
N LEU A 31 3.42 45.12 45.65
CA LEU A 31 3.63 45.77 46.92
C LEU A 31 3.74 47.25 46.66
N ASN A 32 2.84 48.05 47.21
CA ASN A 32 2.92 49.51 47.04
C ASN A 32 4.16 50.08 47.71
N GLY A 33 4.79 51.08 47.09
CA GLY A 33 5.94 51.78 47.67
C GLY A 33 5.58 52.44 49.01
N ILE A 34 6.32 52.08 50.04
CA ILE A 34 6.15 52.64 51.39
C ILE A 34 7.33 53.48 51.83
N GLY A 35 7.10 54.46 52.74
CA GLY A 35 8.17 55.28 53.31
C GLY A 35 9.25 54.45 54.01
N SER A 36 10.41 55.02 54.19
CA SER A 36 11.67 54.32 54.53
C SER A 36 11.67 53.45 55.79
N ASP A 37 10.69 53.56 56.66
CA ASP A 37 10.70 52.93 58.00
C ASP A 37 9.79 51.72 58.16
N GLU A 38 8.97 51.38 57.16
CA GLU A 38 8.09 50.19 57.19
C GLU A 38 8.56 49.15 56.16
N ALA A 39 8.63 47.88 56.59
CA ALA A 39 8.92 46.76 55.72
C ALA A 39 7.71 45.84 55.65
N TYR A 40 7.48 45.15 54.49
CA TYR A 40 6.53 44.06 54.38
C TYR A 40 7.08 42.82 55.07
N THR A 41 6.18 42.07 55.73
CA THR A 41 6.52 40.77 56.29
C THR A 41 5.96 39.64 55.39
N TYR A 42 6.57 38.48 55.50
CA TYR A 42 6.09 37.30 54.82
C TYR A 42 4.66 36.95 55.21
N GLU A 43 4.35 37.05 56.49
CA GLU A 43 3.03 36.72 57.06
C GLU A 43 1.93 37.61 56.48
N GLU A 44 2.18 38.92 56.29
CA GLU A 44 1.22 39.86 55.72
C GLU A 44 0.89 39.48 54.26
N ILE A 45 1.89 39.08 53.47
CA ILE A 45 1.71 38.68 52.07
C ILE A 45 1.03 37.33 52.03
N ALA A 46 1.41 36.35 52.85
CA ALA A 46 0.81 35.04 52.94
C ALA A 46 -0.68 35.12 53.35
N ASP A 47 -1.03 36.00 54.30
CA ASP A 47 -2.42 36.24 54.71
C ASP A 47 -3.24 36.82 53.54
N LYS A 48 -2.70 37.74 52.76
CA LYS A 48 -3.35 38.33 51.58
C LYS A 48 -3.55 37.29 50.48
N LEU A 49 -2.55 36.45 50.22
CA LEU A 49 -2.66 35.32 49.27
C LEU A 49 -3.74 34.34 49.74
N SER A 50 -3.76 34.02 51.03
CA SER A 50 -4.81 33.16 51.62
C SER A 50 -6.20 33.78 51.52
N GLN A 51 -6.35 35.08 51.77
CA GLN A 51 -7.61 35.83 51.60
C GLN A 51 -8.07 35.84 50.12
N ALA A 52 -7.14 35.91 49.19
CA ALA A 52 -7.42 35.78 47.74
C ALA A 52 -7.72 34.33 47.32
N GLY A 53 -7.68 33.35 48.26
CA GLY A 53 -7.96 31.95 48.00
C GLY A 53 -6.77 31.12 47.53
N VAL A 54 -5.57 31.70 47.38
CA VAL A 54 -4.36 31.00 46.96
C VAL A 54 -3.90 30.05 48.07
N ARG A 55 -3.85 28.73 47.72
CA ARG A 55 -3.57 27.65 48.68
C ARG A 55 -2.39 26.78 48.29
N THR A 56 -2.03 26.76 47.00
CA THR A 56 -1.02 25.85 46.45
C THR A 56 -0.08 26.61 45.50
N GLY A 57 1.13 26.08 45.32
CA GLY A 57 2.10 26.63 44.39
C GLY A 57 2.78 27.91 44.87
N ILE A 58 2.62 28.31 46.12
CA ILE A 58 3.24 29.53 46.69
C ILE A 58 4.76 29.33 46.76
N ASN A 59 5.49 30.25 46.19
CA ASN A 59 6.95 30.27 46.19
C ASN A 59 7.46 31.20 47.31
N GLU A 60 7.65 30.63 48.50
CA GLU A 60 8.13 31.38 49.67
C GLU A 60 9.48 32.07 49.42
N ALA A 61 10.41 31.38 48.73
CA ALA A 61 11.71 31.95 48.45
C ALA A 61 11.59 33.25 47.60
N ARG A 62 10.66 33.21 46.64
CA ARG A 62 10.40 34.37 45.76
C ARG A 62 9.75 35.51 46.54
N ILE A 63 8.84 35.25 47.44
CA ILE A 63 8.23 36.28 48.32
C ILE A 63 9.29 36.91 49.21
N ARG A 64 10.16 36.11 49.84
CA ARG A 64 11.27 36.63 50.68
C ARG A 64 12.27 37.44 49.84
N GLU A 65 12.56 37.06 48.60
CA GLU A 65 13.40 37.82 47.69
C GLU A 65 12.78 39.19 47.35
N VAL A 66 11.48 39.26 47.08
CA VAL A 66 10.72 40.48 46.80
C VAL A 66 10.81 41.45 48.00
N ILE A 67 10.63 40.94 49.20
CA ILE A 67 10.71 41.72 50.43
C ILE A 67 12.16 42.25 50.66
N LEU A 68 13.15 41.36 50.56
CA LEU A 68 14.54 41.66 50.84
C LEU A 68 15.10 42.74 49.86
N ASN A 69 14.74 42.63 48.58
CA ASN A 69 15.20 43.54 47.53
C ASN A 69 14.29 44.76 47.39
N LYS A 70 13.27 44.92 48.21
CA LYS A 70 12.31 46.04 48.21
C LYS A 70 11.72 46.29 46.81
N LEU A 71 11.27 45.20 46.11
CA LEU A 71 10.70 45.28 44.78
C LEU A 71 9.25 45.78 44.88
N TYR A 72 9.09 47.09 44.96
CA TYR A 72 7.81 47.76 45.06
C TYR A 72 7.29 48.21 43.71
N ASP A 73 5.98 48.38 43.59
CA ASP A 73 5.27 48.88 42.40
C ASP A 73 5.51 48.04 41.13
N ILE A 74 5.94 46.80 41.30
CA ILE A 74 6.19 45.84 40.22
C ILE A 74 5.33 44.59 40.47
N GLU A 75 4.66 44.11 39.42
CA GLU A 75 3.92 42.88 39.48
C GLU A 75 4.86 41.66 39.40
N ILE A 76 4.83 40.82 40.44
CA ILE A 76 5.71 39.66 40.56
C ILE A 76 4.90 38.42 40.83
N VAL A 77 5.04 37.40 39.99
CA VAL A 77 4.41 36.08 40.18
C VAL A 77 5.05 35.40 41.40
N VAL A 78 4.21 35.04 42.37
CA VAL A 78 4.59 34.41 43.63
C VAL A 78 3.90 33.07 43.90
N ALA A 79 2.94 32.71 43.08
CA ALA A 79 2.34 31.37 43.11
C ALA A 79 2.08 30.88 41.70
N GLU A 80 2.36 29.61 41.49
CA GLU A 80 2.10 28.95 40.20
C GLU A 80 1.48 27.57 40.40
N GLY A 81 0.39 27.31 39.69
CA GLY A 81 -0.24 26.00 39.61
C GLY A 81 0.62 25.02 38.77
N LYS A 82 0.29 23.76 38.85
CA LYS A 82 0.86 22.70 38.00
C LYS A 82 -0.16 22.28 36.93
N SER A 83 0.12 22.47 35.66
CA SER A 83 -0.76 21.98 34.59
C SER A 83 -0.87 20.45 34.59
N ALA A 84 -2.04 19.92 34.27
CA ALA A 84 -2.21 18.49 34.07
C ALA A 84 -1.50 18.06 32.79
N VAL A 85 -0.80 16.94 32.83
CA VAL A 85 -0.17 16.34 31.63
C VAL A 85 -1.06 15.22 31.13
N ASN A 86 -1.62 15.35 29.94
CA ASN A 86 -2.45 14.30 29.34
C ASN A 86 -1.66 13.02 29.13
N GLY A 87 -2.36 11.89 29.26
CA GLY A 87 -1.81 10.59 28.91
C GLY A 87 -1.54 10.46 27.42
N THR A 88 -0.59 9.63 27.07
CA THR A 88 -0.29 9.24 25.69
C THR A 88 -1.14 8.04 25.28
N ASP A 89 -1.63 8.03 24.06
CA ASP A 89 -2.36 6.88 23.50
C ASP A 89 -1.44 5.67 23.38
N GLY A 90 -2.03 4.45 23.45
CA GLY A 90 -1.31 3.23 23.22
C GLY A 90 -0.89 3.10 21.74
N TYR A 91 0.33 2.63 21.51
CA TYR A 91 0.90 2.50 20.19
C TYR A 91 1.78 1.25 20.07
N TYR A 92 2.16 0.90 18.82
CA TYR A 92 3.09 -0.18 18.56
C TYR A 92 4.48 0.36 18.25
N ASN A 93 5.49 -0.22 18.89
CA ASN A 93 6.88 -0.08 18.49
C ASN A 93 7.21 -1.25 17.56
N PHE A 94 7.49 -0.97 16.27
CA PHE A 94 7.86 -1.97 15.28
C PHE A 94 9.38 -2.14 15.22
N PHE A 95 9.84 -3.39 15.03
CA PHE A 95 11.26 -3.76 14.91
C PHE A 95 11.65 -4.01 13.44
N PHE A 96 10.84 -3.61 12.51
CA PHE A 96 11.06 -3.56 11.07
C PHE A 96 10.53 -2.23 10.54
N ASP A 97 10.84 -1.88 9.29
CA ASP A 97 10.33 -0.66 8.67
C ASP A 97 8.83 -0.80 8.36
N SER A 98 7.99 -0.31 9.29
CA SER A 98 6.52 -0.38 9.19
C SER A 98 5.91 0.66 8.26
N GLU A 99 6.67 1.70 7.88
CA GLU A 99 6.25 2.75 6.94
C GLU A 99 6.66 2.40 5.50
N TYR A 100 7.18 1.20 5.31
CA TYR A 100 7.53 0.71 4.00
C TYR A 100 6.28 0.66 3.11
N GLU A 101 5.96 1.80 2.53
CA GLU A 101 5.09 1.87 1.36
C GLU A 101 5.93 1.47 0.15
N ARG A 102 5.40 0.55 -0.67
CA ARG A 102 5.93 0.33 -2.03
C ARG A 102 5.95 1.69 -2.72
N ASP A 103 7.04 2.40 -2.60
CA ASP A 103 7.25 3.58 -3.43
C ASP A 103 7.48 3.06 -4.85
N ASN A 104 6.37 2.84 -5.55
CA ASN A 104 6.38 2.43 -6.96
C ASN A 104 6.93 3.53 -7.87
N LYS A 105 7.44 4.62 -7.30
CA LYS A 105 8.11 5.66 -8.06
C LYS A 105 9.54 5.20 -8.34
N PRO A 106 9.84 4.95 -9.61
CA PRO A 106 11.19 4.59 -9.99
C PRO A 106 12.13 5.73 -9.65
N THR A 107 13.27 5.43 -9.04
CA THR A 107 14.33 6.41 -8.80
C THR A 107 15.02 6.76 -10.10
N LEU A 108 15.22 8.05 -10.34
CA LEU A 108 16.06 8.52 -11.45
C LEU A 108 17.53 8.30 -11.08
N ARG A 109 18.26 7.56 -11.91
CA ARG A 109 19.71 7.45 -11.80
C ARG A 109 20.37 8.77 -12.24
N GLU A 110 21.61 9.00 -11.80
CA GLU A 110 22.39 10.20 -12.16
C GLU A 110 22.53 10.40 -13.69
N ASP A 111 22.43 9.32 -14.48
CA ASP A 111 22.45 9.34 -15.94
C ASP A 111 21.10 9.67 -16.60
N GLY A 112 20.06 9.95 -15.77
CA GLY A 112 18.69 10.24 -16.21
C GLY A 112 17.93 9.01 -16.74
N SER A 113 18.45 7.78 -16.54
CA SER A 113 17.69 6.55 -16.71
C SER A 113 16.81 6.33 -15.46
N VAL A 114 15.67 5.69 -15.69
CA VAL A 114 14.75 5.36 -14.61
C VAL A 114 15.19 4.05 -13.98
N ASP A 115 15.49 4.06 -12.68
CA ASP A 115 15.81 2.85 -11.94
C ASP A 115 14.53 2.24 -11.37
N TYR A 116 13.93 1.32 -12.11
CA TYR A 116 12.76 0.55 -11.68
C TYR A 116 13.11 -0.51 -10.62
N PHE A 117 14.39 -0.69 -10.31
CA PHE A 117 14.91 -1.89 -9.67
C PHE A 117 15.57 -1.68 -8.30
N ASN A 118 15.88 -0.45 -7.94
CA ASN A 118 16.37 -0.11 -6.60
C ASN A 118 15.24 0.08 -5.57
N VAL A 119 14.09 -0.50 -5.84
CA VAL A 119 13.00 -0.54 -4.89
C VAL A 119 13.27 -1.71 -3.94
N LYS A 120 13.51 -1.44 -2.68
CA LYS A 120 13.49 -2.46 -1.63
C LYS A 120 12.10 -3.10 -1.66
N LEU A 121 11.99 -4.31 -2.20
CA LEU A 121 10.69 -4.90 -2.54
C LEU A 121 9.91 -5.34 -1.31
N PHE A 122 10.59 -5.61 -0.20
CA PHE A 122 9.99 -6.03 1.05
C PHE A 122 11.00 -6.07 2.20
N GLU A 123 10.51 -6.03 3.42
CA GLU A 123 11.27 -6.28 4.63
C GLU A 123 11.31 -7.76 4.95
N LYS A 124 12.50 -8.27 5.36
CA LYS A 124 12.71 -9.66 5.75
C LYS A 124 12.80 -9.81 7.25
N VAL A 125 12.22 -10.89 7.75
CA VAL A 125 12.33 -11.30 9.14
C VAL A 125 12.65 -12.78 9.22
N ASN A 126 13.33 -13.19 10.29
CA ASN A 126 13.57 -14.59 10.58
C ASN A 126 12.50 -15.11 11.55
N LYS A 127 12.33 -16.42 11.55
CA LYS A 127 11.47 -17.07 12.56
C LYS A 127 11.94 -16.66 13.95
N ASP A 128 10.99 -16.40 14.84
CA ASP A 128 11.16 -15.96 16.22
C ASP A 128 11.69 -14.52 16.39
N ASP A 129 11.91 -13.76 15.31
CA ASP A 129 12.20 -12.32 15.42
C ASP A 129 11.01 -11.58 16.03
N LYS A 130 11.32 -10.63 16.95
CA LYS A 130 10.31 -9.74 17.52
C LYS A 130 9.89 -8.72 16.45
N LEU A 131 8.59 -8.71 16.12
CA LEU A 131 8.02 -7.86 15.08
C LEU A 131 7.50 -6.54 15.63
N ALA A 132 6.77 -6.62 16.74
CA ALA A 132 6.15 -5.45 17.35
C ALA A 132 5.99 -5.62 18.86
N GLU A 133 5.96 -4.49 19.56
CA GLU A 133 5.63 -4.40 20.96
C GLU A 133 4.56 -3.36 21.19
N TYR A 134 3.49 -3.76 21.84
CA TYR A 134 2.43 -2.83 22.23
C TYR A 134 2.80 -2.07 23.48
N ILE A 135 2.83 -0.76 23.40
CA ILE A 135 3.03 0.16 24.50
C ILE A 135 1.65 0.63 25.00
N GLU A 136 1.36 0.34 26.25
CA GLU A 136 0.08 0.70 26.86
C GLU A 136 -0.11 2.22 26.97
N PRO A 137 -1.35 2.70 26.89
CA PRO A 137 -1.64 4.10 27.10
C PRO A 137 -1.36 4.51 28.54
N THR A 138 -0.92 5.74 28.76
CA THR A 138 -0.67 6.29 30.09
C THR A 138 -1.89 7.03 30.62
N LYS A 139 -2.03 7.07 31.95
CA LYS A 139 -3.15 7.78 32.57
C LYS A 139 -2.96 9.30 32.60
N GLY A 140 -1.74 9.77 32.33
CA GLY A 140 -1.36 11.17 32.50
C GLY A 140 -1.10 11.53 33.97
N GLU A 141 -0.70 12.78 34.23
CA GLU A 141 -0.40 13.30 35.54
C GLU A 141 -1.39 14.39 35.91
N PHE A 142 -1.90 14.32 37.12
CA PHE A 142 -2.76 15.37 37.67
C PHE A 142 -1.99 16.67 37.88
N GLY A 143 -2.66 17.76 37.57
CA GLY A 143 -2.24 19.11 37.95
C GLY A 143 -3.10 19.68 39.10
N TYR A 144 -2.80 20.89 39.45
CA TYR A 144 -3.62 21.69 40.36
C TYR A 144 -3.47 23.18 40.04
N ASP A 145 -4.54 23.92 40.23
CA ASP A 145 -4.51 25.37 40.15
C ASP A 145 -4.04 25.99 41.49
N ILE A 146 -3.84 27.31 41.53
CA ILE A 146 -3.38 28.01 42.73
C ILE A 146 -4.39 27.96 43.91
N PHE A 147 -5.64 27.61 43.62
CA PHE A 147 -6.67 27.43 44.66
C PHE A 147 -6.69 26.01 45.25
N GLY A 148 -5.88 25.10 44.73
CA GLY A 148 -5.81 23.69 45.11
C GLY A 148 -6.86 22.80 44.42
N LYS A 149 -7.53 23.31 43.39
CA LYS A 149 -8.45 22.51 42.57
C LYS A 149 -7.66 21.56 41.67
N LEU A 150 -8.01 20.28 41.75
CA LEU A 150 -7.37 19.24 40.96
C LEU A 150 -7.72 19.40 39.49
N LEU A 151 -6.68 19.43 38.63
CA LEU A 151 -6.79 19.41 37.16
C LEU A 151 -6.61 17.98 36.71
N VAL A 152 -7.68 17.38 36.13
CA VAL A 152 -7.70 15.99 35.74
C VAL A 152 -7.17 15.85 34.30
N PRO A 153 -6.13 15.06 34.08
CA PRO A 153 -5.64 14.80 32.72
C PRO A 153 -6.63 13.95 31.95
N LYS A 154 -6.59 14.05 30.60
CA LYS A 154 -7.26 13.10 29.73
C LYS A 154 -6.40 11.84 29.63
N PRO A 155 -6.94 10.65 29.99
CA PRO A 155 -6.18 9.41 29.85
C PRO A 155 -6.00 9.08 28.36
N GLY A 156 -4.89 8.46 28.02
CA GLY A 156 -4.63 7.89 26.70
C GLY A 156 -5.59 6.75 26.38
N ARG A 157 -5.87 6.53 25.11
CA ARG A 157 -6.76 5.48 24.59
C ARG A 157 -5.97 4.26 24.18
N PRO A 158 -6.49 3.04 24.37
CA PRO A 158 -5.84 1.85 23.83
C PRO A 158 -5.88 1.85 22.29
N GLY A 159 -4.77 1.47 21.68
CA GLY A 159 -4.69 1.24 20.23
C GLY A 159 -5.41 -0.04 19.80
N PRO A 160 -5.84 -0.15 18.52
CA PRO A 160 -6.42 -1.37 17.99
C PRO A 160 -5.39 -2.52 17.99
N LYS A 161 -5.88 -3.76 18.13
CA LYS A 161 -5.00 -4.95 18.04
C LYS A 161 -4.54 -5.20 16.62
N LEU A 162 -3.29 -5.67 16.46
CA LEU A 162 -2.80 -6.16 15.18
C LEU A 162 -3.57 -7.42 14.75
N ARG A 163 -3.92 -7.47 13.47
CA ARG A 163 -4.57 -8.60 12.80
C ARG A 163 -3.61 -9.15 11.74
N GLY A 164 -3.92 -10.30 11.16
CA GLY A 164 -3.14 -10.89 10.07
C GLY A 164 -2.64 -12.30 10.38
N LYS A 165 -1.57 -12.72 9.71
CA LYS A 165 -1.06 -14.10 9.72
C LYS A 165 0.47 -14.15 9.83
N GLY A 166 1.01 -15.35 10.20
CA GLY A 166 2.44 -15.61 10.20
C GLY A 166 3.18 -15.06 11.42
N PHE A 167 2.47 -14.68 12.48
CA PHE A 167 3.05 -14.28 13.75
C PHE A 167 2.37 -14.98 14.93
N THR A 168 3.06 -15.01 16.06
CA THR A 168 2.55 -15.44 17.35
C THR A 168 2.54 -14.27 18.32
N VAL A 169 1.63 -14.30 19.30
CA VAL A 169 1.50 -13.26 20.31
C VAL A 169 1.92 -13.84 21.66
N SER A 170 2.71 -13.10 22.42
CA SER A 170 3.11 -13.47 23.78
C SER A 170 1.90 -13.66 24.71
N GLY A 171 2.07 -14.41 25.80
CA GLY A 171 1.01 -14.70 26.76
C GLY A 171 0.40 -13.47 27.43
N ASP A 172 1.11 -12.35 27.51
CA ASP A 172 0.64 -11.05 28.00
C ASP A 172 -0.06 -10.20 26.93
N GLY A 173 -0.07 -10.67 25.66
CA GLY A 173 -0.69 -9.99 24.54
C GLY A 173 0.05 -8.76 24.01
N LYS A 174 1.28 -8.50 24.49
CA LYS A 174 2.01 -7.26 24.19
C LYS A 174 3.08 -7.42 23.10
N SER A 175 3.71 -8.58 23.00
CA SER A 175 4.79 -8.81 22.04
C SER A 175 4.36 -9.75 20.91
N TYR A 176 4.76 -9.42 19.70
CA TYR A 176 4.45 -10.14 18.47
C TYR A 176 5.74 -10.69 17.88
N TYR A 177 5.77 -11.98 17.53
CA TYR A 177 6.96 -12.68 17.02
C TYR A 177 6.65 -13.38 15.70
N ALA A 178 7.60 -13.38 14.77
CA ALA A 178 7.48 -14.10 13.51
C ALA A 178 7.34 -15.61 13.74
N GLN A 179 6.31 -16.23 13.17
CA GLN A 179 6.09 -17.67 13.22
C GLN A 179 6.97 -18.43 12.21
N LEU A 180 7.41 -17.72 11.17
CA LEU A 180 8.23 -18.27 10.09
C LEU A 180 9.19 -17.19 9.59
N SER A 181 10.27 -17.62 8.93
CA SER A 181 11.17 -16.70 8.22
C SER A 181 10.53 -16.28 6.91
N GLY A 182 10.61 -14.99 6.55
CA GLY A 182 10.07 -14.53 5.31
C GLY A 182 9.88 -13.02 5.24
N LYS A 183 8.97 -12.61 4.39
CA LYS A 183 8.59 -11.22 4.14
C LYS A 183 7.60 -10.77 5.20
N VAL A 184 7.85 -9.61 5.82
CA VAL A 184 6.90 -8.92 6.69
C VAL A 184 6.22 -7.77 5.94
N GLU A 185 4.91 -7.64 6.11
CA GLU A 185 4.11 -6.54 5.58
C GLU A 185 3.18 -6.03 6.68
N TYR A 186 3.09 -4.70 6.76
CA TYR A 186 2.19 -4.02 7.69
C TYR A 186 1.38 -2.96 6.96
N ARG A 187 0.07 -2.98 7.16
CA ARG A 187 -0.83 -1.95 6.62
C ARG A 187 -2.10 -1.87 7.47
N ASN A 188 -2.42 -0.68 7.99
CA ASN A 188 -3.67 -0.44 8.73
C ASN A 188 -3.98 -1.48 9.82
N TYR A 189 -3.00 -1.75 10.69
CA TYR A 189 -3.06 -2.76 11.76
C TYR A 189 -3.17 -4.21 11.27
N ASP A 190 -2.95 -4.46 9.98
CA ASP A 190 -2.83 -5.79 9.41
C ASP A 190 -1.35 -6.12 9.22
N LEU A 191 -0.84 -7.07 10.03
CA LEU A 191 0.55 -7.53 10.04
C LEU A 191 0.60 -8.94 9.45
N ASN A 192 1.35 -9.11 8.37
CA ASN A 192 1.49 -10.41 7.71
C ASN A 192 2.97 -10.78 7.56
N VAL A 193 3.31 -12.02 7.86
CA VAL A 193 4.61 -12.61 7.53
C VAL A 193 4.38 -13.72 6.53
N SER A 194 5.01 -13.61 5.36
CA SER A 194 4.91 -14.56 4.26
C SER A 194 6.19 -15.35 4.08
N ASN A 195 6.05 -16.55 3.50
CA ASN A 195 7.18 -17.44 3.27
C ASN A 195 7.98 -17.01 2.03
N VAL A 196 9.28 -16.82 2.16
CA VAL A 196 10.19 -16.44 1.06
C VAL A 196 11.34 -17.43 0.97
N TYR A 197 11.56 -18.01 -0.23
CA TYR A 197 12.74 -18.81 -0.54
C TYR A 197 13.85 -17.92 -1.12
N ASN A 198 15.00 -17.88 -0.43
CA ASN A 198 16.08 -16.97 -0.77
C ASN A 198 17.29 -17.74 -1.31
N VAL A 199 17.75 -17.35 -2.51
CA VAL A 199 18.97 -17.87 -3.14
C VAL A 199 20.01 -16.75 -3.20
N SER A 200 21.12 -16.92 -2.49
CA SER A 200 22.15 -15.87 -2.35
C SER A 200 23.00 -15.63 -3.60
N GLY A 201 23.02 -16.55 -4.55
CA GLY A 201 23.83 -16.50 -5.77
C GLY A 201 23.01 -16.76 -7.04
N ASP A 202 23.70 -17.22 -8.08
CA ASP A 202 23.10 -17.60 -9.35
C ASP A 202 22.35 -18.93 -9.23
N VAL A 203 21.34 -19.11 -10.05
CA VAL A 203 20.63 -20.37 -10.28
C VAL A 203 20.98 -20.90 -11.66
N ASP A 204 21.54 -22.10 -11.70
CA ASP A 204 21.96 -22.78 -12.92
C ASP A 204 21.65 -24.28 -12.86
N VAL A 205 22.08 -25.03 -13.85
CA VAL A 205 21.91 -26.49 -13.88
C VAL A 205 22.53 -27.18 -12.67
N GLY A 206 23.60 -26.61 -12.08
CA GLY A 206 24.23 -27.14 -10.88
C GLY A 206 23.44 -26.89 -9.62
N THR A 207 22.76 -25.76 -9.53
CA THR A 207 21.84 -25.41 -8.43
C THR A 207 20.52 -26.18 -8.53
N GLY A 208 20.12 -26.53 -9.76
CA GLY A 208 18.87 -27.20 -10.06
C GLY A 208 17.66 -26.29 -10.18
N SER A 209 16.52 -26.89 -10.50
CA SER A 209 15.23 -26.18 -10.63
C SER A 209 14.62 -25.91 -9.26
N ILE A 210 13.83 -24.82 -9.16
CA ILE A 210 13.18 -24.39 -7.92
C ILE A 210 11.66 -24.53 -8.09
N ASP A 211 11.03 -25.24 -7.16
CA ASP A 211 9.57 -25.29 -7.02
C ASP A 211 9.21 -24.93 -5.57
N PHE A 212 8.51 -23.81 -5.37
CA PHE A 212 8.29 -23.26 -4.05
C PHE A 212 6.90 -22.69 -3.84
N ASN A 213 6.28 -23.06 -2.72
CA ASN A 213 4.95 -22.59 -2.35
C ASN A 213 5.04 -21.27 -1.56
N GLY A 214 5.52 -20.20 -2.19
CA GLY A 214 5.72 -18.87 -1.61
C GLY A 214 6.46 -17.98 -2.58
N ASP A 215 7.10 -16.92 -2.06
CA ASP A 215 7.93 -16.01 -2.85
C ASP A 215 9.35 -16.58 -3.04
N VAL A 216 9.92 -16.39 -4.22
CA VAL A 216 11.30 -16.78 -4.54
C VAL A 216 12.12 -15.53 -4.82
N GLU A 217 13.25 -15.41 -4.12
CA GLU A 217 14.20 -14.32 -4.31
C GLU A 217 15.58 -14.89 -4.66
N ILE A 218 16.08 -14.50 -5.83
CA ILE A 218 17.40 -14.88 -6.34
C ILE A 218 18.23 -13.61 -6.45
N ASN A 219 19.28 -13.49 -5.64
CA ASN A 219 20.13 -12.31 -5.65
C ASN A 219 21.04 -12.24 -6.90
N GLY A 220 21.32 -13.39 -7.51
CA GLY A 220 22.13 -13.51 -8.74
C GLY A 220 21.29 -13.59 -10.01
N SER A 221 21.88 -14.20 -11.01
CA SER A 221 21.30 -14.46 -12.33
C SER A 221 20.74 -15.88 -12.45
N VAL A 222 19.86 -16.09 -13.42
CA VAL A 222 19.32 -17.41 -13.76
C VAL A 222 19.86 -17.80 -15.12
N ARG A 223 20.53 -18.99 -15.22
CA ARG A 223 21.20 -19.42 -16.46
C ARG A 223 20.92 -20.87 -16.80
N GLY A 224 20.79 -21.13 -18.07
CA GLY A 224 20.72 -22.49 -18.65
C GLY A 224 19.48 -23.25 -18.20
N SER A 225 18.61 -23.55 -19.08
CA SER A 225 17.45 -24.48 -19.09
C SER A 225 16.86 -24.91 -17.73
N VAL A 226 16.96 -24.07 -16.70
CA VAL A 226 16.39 -24.34 -15.37
C VAL A 226 14.94 -23.90 -15.30
N LYS A 227 14.18 -24.54 -14.41
CA LYS A 227 12.78 -24.18 -14.14
C LYS A 227 12.65 -23.54 -12.77
N ILE A 228 11.97 -22.41 -12.73
CA ILE A 228 11.64 -21.73 -11.48
C ILE A 228 10.13 -21.57 -11.42
N HIS A 229 9.52 -22.21 -10.45
CA HIS A 229 8.10 -22.17 -10.21
C HIS A 229 7.86 -21.67 -8.78
N ALA A 230 7.09 -20.57 -8.65
CA ALA A 230 6.72 -20.00 -7.35
C ALA A 230 5.23 -19.70 -7.32
N MET A 231 4.54 -20.08 -6.24
CA MET A 231 3.14 -19.66 -6.06
C MET A 231 3.00 -18.19 -5.68
N GLY A 232 4.04 -17.58 -5.11
CA GLY A 232 4.16 -16.15 -4.84
C GLY A 232 4.92 -15.40 -5.91
N ASN A 233 5.54 -14.28 -5.51
CA ASN A 233 6.36 -13.44 -6.39
C ASN A 233 7.74 -14.08 -6.67
N ILE A 234 8.29 -13.75 -7.83
CA ILE A 234 9.68 -14.08 -8.17
C ILE A 234 10.45 -12.79 -8.36
N TYR A 235 11.55 -12.67 -7.61
CA TYR A 235 12.52 -11.60 -7.77
C TYR A 235 13.87 -12.17 -8.20
N ILE A 236 14.47 -11.60 -9.27
CA ILE A 236 15.79 -11.97 -9.78
C ILE A 236 16.65 -10.71 -9.85
N GLY A 237 17.73 -10.68 -9.04
CA GLY A 237 18.64 -9.54 -8.94
C GLY A 237 19.56 -9.35 -10.16
N GLY A 238 19.82 -10.42 -10.89
CA GLY A 238 20.61 -10.40 -12.14
C GLY A 238 19.75 -10.54 -13.39
N TYR A 239 20.32 -11.15 -14.42
CA TYR A 239 19.65 -11.40 -15.69
C TYR A 239 19.17 -12.85 -15.83
N VAL A 240 18.31 -13.09 -16.82
CA VAL A 240 17.78 -14.41 -17.14
C VAL A 240 18.23 -14.83 -18.53
N GLU A 241 18.79 -16.03 -18.62
CA GLU A 241 19.23 -16.65 -19.85
C GLU A 241 18.67 -18.07 -19.95
N ASP A 242 17.91 -18.36 -21.01
CA ASP A 242 17.36 -19.67 -21.37
C ASP A 242 16.70 -20.44 -20.18
N ALA A 243 15.74 -19.83 -19.52
CA ALA A 243 15.04 -20.42 -18.37
C ALA A 243 13.52 -20.42 -18.55
N ASP A 244 12.86 -21.36 -17.88
CA ASP A 244 11.40 -21.48 -17.80
C ASP A 244 10.94 -20.98 -16.41
N ILE A 245 10.27 -19.84 -16.37
CA ILE A 245 9.93 -19.16 -15.10
C ILE A 245 8.42 -18.95 -15.04
N TRP A 246 7.82 -19.46 -13.96
CA TRP A 246 6.41 -19.27 -13.67
C TRP A 246 6.17 -18.73 -12.27
N SER A 247 5.32 -17.70 -12.17
CA SER A 247 4.91 -17.09 -10.90
C SER A 247 3.39 -17.04 -10.79
N GLY A 248 2.89 -17.41 -9.62
CA GLY A 248 1.48 -17.21 -9.26
C GLY A 248 1.12 -15.75 -8.96
N GLN A 249 2.10 -14.85 -8.90
CA GLN A 249 1.94 -13.41 -8.70
C GLN A 249 2.83 -12.64 -9.68
N ASP A 250 3.69 -11.73 -9.19
CA ASP A 250 4.53 -10.87 -10.04
C ASP A 250 5.91 -11.50 -10.28
N ILE A 251 6.51 -11.18 -11.43
CA ILE A 251 7.92 -11.45 -11.75
C ILE A 251 8.66 -10.13 -11.94
N ILE A 252 9.75 -9.97 -11.19
CA ILE A 252 10.63 -8.81 -11.25
C ILE A 252 12.06 -9.27 -11.52
N ILE A 253 12.62 -8.84 -12.65
CA ILE A 253 13.99 -9.15 -13.06
C ILE A 253 14.75 -7.84 -13.15
N GLN A 254 15.79 -7.69 -12.31
CA GLN A 254 16.48 -6.42 -12.18
C GLN A 254 17.25 -6.01 -13.43
N ASP A 255 17.92 -6.95 -14.08
CA ASP A 255 18.59 -6.66 -15.35
C ASP A 255 17.67 -6.93 -16.53
N GLY A 256 17.87 -7.94 -17.27
CA GLY A 256 17.08 -8.22 -18.45
C GLY A 256 16.96 -9.70 -18.73
N VAL A 257 16.30 -9.99 -19.82
CA VAL A 257 16.03 -11.35 -20.26
C VAL A 257 16.56 -11.54 -21.68
N ASN A 258 17.35 -12.59 -21.87
CA ASN A 258 17.60 -13.16 -23.18
C ASN A 258 17.25 -14.66 -23.11
N ALA A 259 16.00 -14.97 -23.39
CA ALA A 259 15.46 -16.31 -23.14
C ALA A 259 15.84 -17.37 -24.17
N GLY A 260 16.51 -16.99 -25.26
CA GLY A 260 16.82 -17.93 -26.33
C GLY A 260 15.57 -18.49 -27.00
N GLU A 261 15.69 -19.71 -27.59
CA GLU A 261 14.57 -20.33 -28.31
C GLU A 261 13.59 -21.05 -27.39
N ASN A 262 14.00 -21.46 -26.19
CA ASN A 262 13.23 -22.34 -25.28
C ASN A 262 12.76 -21.67 -24.01
N GLY A 263 13.31 -20.51 -23.67
CA GLY A 263 12.95 -19.82 -22.42
C GLY A 263 11.55 -19.21 -22.47
N ARG A 264 10.78 -19.46 -21.41
CA ARG A 264 9.43 -18.93 -21.24
C ARG A 264 9.31 -18.25 -19.89
N ILE A 265 8.68 -17.08 -19.87
CA ILE A 265 8.40 -16.35 -18.63
C ILE A 265 6.90 -16.10 -18.55
N GLU A 266 6.26 -16.62 -17.51
CA GLU A 266 4.83 -16.46 -17.30
C GLU A 266 4.54 -16.03 -15.86
N ALA A 267 3.69 -14.99 -15.69
CA ALA A 267 3.21 -14.54 -14.40
C ALA A 267 1.69 -14.36 -14.40
N MET A 268 1.04 -14.77 -13.31
CA MET A 268 -0.37 -14.45 -13.07
C MET A 268 -0.58 -12.97 -12.74
N GLY A 269 0.45 -12.26 -12.31
CA GLY A 269 0.53 -10.82 -12.10
C GLY A 269 1.33 -10.11 -13.17
N ASN A 270 2.05 -9.06 -12.75
CA ASN A 270 2.87 -8.22 -13.61
C ASN A 270 4.24 -8.86 -13.89
N ILE A 271 4.81 -8.53 -15.05
CA ILE A 271 6.20 -8.85 -15.37
C ILE A 271 6.96 -7.56 -15.62
N SER A 272 8.08 -7.39 -14.94
CA SER A 272 8.97 -6.27 -15.16
C SER A 272 10.42 -6.73 -15.32
N ALA A 273 11.11 -6.16 -16.31
CA ALA A 273 12.53 -6.35 -16.54
C ALA A 273 13.10 -5.10 -17.19
N ARG A 274 14.43 -4.95 -17.16
CA ARG A 274 15.08 -3.87 -17.88
C ARG A 274 14.91 -4.00 -19.40
N PHE A 275 15.02 -5.22 -19.93
CA PHE A 275 14.78 -5.50 -21.34
C PHE A 275 14.38 -6.96 -21.56
N PHE A 276 13.80 -7.21 -22.73
CA PHE A 276 13.50 -8.55 -23.22
C PHE A 276 14.06 -8.73 -24.63
N GLU A 277 14.88 -9.73 -24.79
CA GLU A 277 15.47 -10.12 -26.09
C GLU A 277 15.21 -11.60 -26.34
N ASN A 278 14.78 -11.94 -27.56
CA ASN A 278 14.49 -13.31 -27.99
C ASN A 278 13.66 -14.10 -26.97
N ALA A 279 12.64 -13.47 -26.41
CA ALA A 279 11.92 -14.01 -25.27
C ALA A 279 10.45 -14.30 -25.58
N HIS A 280 9.89 -15.32 -24.89
CA HIS A 280 8.46 -15.61 -24.86
C HIS A 280 7.89 -15.25 -23.49
N ILE A 281 7.01 -14.24 -23.45
CA ILE A 281 6.52 -13.65 -22.20
C ILE A 281 5.01 -13.63 -22.17
N ILE A 282 4.42 -14.10 -21.07
CA ILE A 282 2.98 -14.05 -20.82
C ILE A 282 2.74 -13.45 -19.43
N SER A 283 2.11 -12.28 -19.38
CA SER A 283 1.63 -11.67 -18.14
C SER A 283 0.11 -11.65 -18.14
N HIS A 284 -0.49 -12.14 -17.07
CA HIS A 284 -1.93 -12.01 -16.86
C HIS A 284 -2.35 -10.61 -16.37
N SER A 285 -1.37 -9.68 -16.24
CA SER A 285 -1.54 -8.26 -15.93
C SER A 285 -0.69 -7.43 -16.91
N ASP A 286 0.14 -6.52 -16.41
CA ASP A 286 0.94 -5.60 -17.20
C ASP A 286 2.37 -6.11 -17.43
N ILE A 287 2.98 -5.68 -18.55
CA ILE A 287 4.41 -5.85 -18.82
C ILE A 287 5.08 -4.48 -18.84
N LYS A 288 6.21 -4.35 -18.12
CA LYS A 288 7.01 -3.12 -18.07
C LYS A 288 8.48 -3.41 -18.39
N CYS A 289 9.09 -2.63 -19.27
CA CYS A 289 10.53 -2.72 -19.55
C CYS A 289 11.03 -1.46 -20.29
N ASP A 290 12.35 -1.39 -20.50
CA ASP A 290 12.95 -0.32 -21.31
C ASP A 290 12.84 -0.59 -22.82
N TYR A 291 13.03 -1.83 -23.26
CA TYR A 291 12.88 -2.18 -24.68
C TYR A 291 12.62 -3.68 -24.89
N MET A 292 12.12 -4.02 -26.07
CA MET A 292 11.93 -5.39 -26.53
C MET A 292 12.59 -5.59 -27.89
N LEU A 293 13.37 -6.66 -28.03
CA LEU A 293 14.01 -7.06 -29.29
C LEU A 293 13.65 -8.50 -29.63
N ASN A 294 13.10 -8.73 -30.83
CA ASN A 294 12.68 -10.05 -31.31
C ASN A 294 11.86 -10.86 -30.31
N THR A 295 11.00 -10.18 -29.56
CA THR A 295 10.26 -10.75 -28.42
C THR A 295 8.81 -11.03 -28.80
N THR A 296 8.30 -12.20 -28.38
CA THR A 296 6.89 -12.51 -28.40
C THR A 296 6.33 -12.28 -27.00
N ALA A 297 5.44 -11.30 -26.86
CA ALA A 297 4.88 -10.91 -25.55
C ALA A 297 3.36 -10.82 -25.60
N LEU A 298 2.71 -11.36 -24.56
CA LEU A 298 1.28 -11.23 -24.34
C LEU A 298 1.05 -10.67 -22.92
N ALA A 299 0.45 -9.50 -22.84
CA ALA A 299 -0.07 -8.93 -21.60
C ALA A 299 -1.60 -8.87 -21.67
N TYR A 300 -2.28 -9.51 -20.74
CA TYR A 300 -3.73 -9.34 -20.57
C TYR A 300 -4.10 -7.93 -20.06
N GLY A 301 -3.13 -7.22 -19.49
CA GLY A 301 -3.15 -5.78 -19.21
C GLY A 301 -2.58 -4.94 -20.35
N GLY A 302 -1.76 -3.96 -20.01
CA GLY A 302 -1.03 -3.10 -20.91
C GLY A 302 0.46 -3.43 -21.01
N ILE A 303 1.11 -2.90 -22.05
CA ILE A 303 2.57 -2.98 -22.23
C ILE A 303 3.12 -1.56 -22.22
N TYR A 304 4.10 -1.31 -21.33
CA TYR A 304 4.66 0.01 -21.08
C TYR A 304 6.18 -0.01 -21.20
N LEU A 305 6.72 0.71 -22.19
CA LEU A 305 8.15 0.87 -22.42
C LEU A 305 8.54 2.34 -22.22
N GLU A 306 8.89 2.69 -20.97
CA GLU A 306 9.09 4.07 -20.55
C GLU A 306 10.57 4.51 -20.52
N GLY A 307 11.54 3.60 -20.70
CA GLY A 307 12.97 3.89 -20.66
C GLY A 307 13.50 4.73 -21.81
N LYS A 308 14.78 5.06 -21.78
CA LYS A 308 15.44 5.89 -22.83
C LYS A 308 15.26 5.34 -24.24
N ARG A 309 15.36 4.02 -24.40
CA ARG A 309 15.12 3.35 -25.69
C ARG A 309 13.63 3.26 -25.97
N GLY A 310 12.84 2.75 -25.05
CA GLY A 310 11.39 2.67 -25.12
C GLY A 310 10.83 2.00 -26.35
N SER A 311 11.60 1.12 -27.01
CA SER A 311 11.29 0.66 -28.36
C SER A 311 11.01 -0.84 -28.43
N VAL A 312 10.07 -1.20 -29.31
CA VAL A 312 9.84 -2.58 -29.76
C VAL A 312 10.43 -2.72 -31.14
N ILE A 313 11.38 -3.64 -31.31
CA ILE A 313 12.05 -3.92 -32.57
C ILE A 313 11.98 -5.42 -32.87
N GLY A 314 11.28 -5.81 -33.95
CA GLY A 314 11.02 -7.22 -34.23
C GLY A 314 10.02 -7.87 -33.28
N GLY A 315 9.60 -9.09 -33.58
CA GLY A 315 8.70 -9.87 -32.75
C GLY A 315 7.21 -9.52 -32.90
N ASP A 316 6.39 -10.07 -31.98
CA ASP A 316 4.94 -9.92 -31.96
C ASP A 316 4.50 -9.61 -30.50
N VAL A 317 4.05 -8.39 -30.26
CA VAL A 317 3.78 -7.86 -28.92
C VAL A 317 2.32 -7.52 -28.80
N THR A 318 1.61 -8.17 -27.86
CA THR A 318 0.18 -8.05 -27.64
C THR A 318 -0.11 -7.46 -26.26
N GLY A 319 -0.72 -6.28 -26.21
CA GLY A 319 -1.25 -5.67 -24.98
C GLY A 319 -2.77 -5.51 -25.08
N VAL A 320 -3.53 -6.34 -24.34
CA VAL A 320 -5.00 -6.36 -24.47
C VAL A 320 -5.62 -5.01 -24.14
N ARG A 321 -5.15 -4.33 -23.11
CA ARG A 321 -5.65 -3.00 -22.68
C ARG A 321 -4.99 -1.83 -23.40
N GLY A 322 -3.83 -2.05 -24.02
CA GLY A 322 -3.11 -1.03 -24.79
C GLY A 322 -1.60 -1.20 -24.75
N ILE A 323 -0.92 -0.38 -25.55
CA ILE A 323 0.55 -0.36 -25.64
C ILE A 323 0.99 1.10 -25.60
N SER A 324 1.95 1.42 -24.72
CA SER A 324 2.59 2.74 -24.61
C SER A 324 4.09 2.57 -24.76
N ILE A 325 4.66 3.10 -25.85
CA ILE A 325 6.07 2.92 -26.22
C ILE A 325 6.62 4.21 -26.82
N ARG A 326 7.94 4.31 -26.91
CA ARG A 326 8.59 5.45 -27.58
C ARG A 326 8.84 5.18 -29.06
N GLY A 327 9.19 3.95 -29.43
CA GLY A 327 9.47 3.61 -30.82
C GLY A 327 8.94 2.25 -31.24
N CYS A 328 8.59 2.09 -32.49
CA CYS A 328 8.15 0.83 -33.09
C CYS A 328 8.86 0.57 -34.40
N GLY A 329 9.55 -0.58 -34.52
CA GLY A 329 10.38 -0.91 -35.65
C GLY A 329 11.76 -0.25 -35.62
N SER A 330 12.45 -0.22 -36.76
CA SER A 330 13.78 0.36 -36.93
C SER A 330 13.93 0.98 -38.30
N GLU A 331 15.01 1.75 -38.53
CA GLU A 331 15.37 2.31 -39.82
C GLU A 331 15.63 1.22 -40.91
N SER A 332 15.98 0.03 -40.46
CA SER A 332 16.13 -1.15 -41.34
C SER A 332 14.80 -1.84 -41.66
N TYR A 333 13.68 -1.23 -41.28
CA TYR A 333 12.32 -1.74 -41.51
C TYR A 333 12.07 -3.15 -40.94
N SER A 334 12.61 -3.41 -39.76
CA SER A 334 12.42 -4.69 -39.06
C SER A 334 10.94 -5.03 -38.92
N LYS A 335 10.59 -6.26 -39.26
CA LYS A 335 9.22 -6.78 -39.11
C LYS A 335 8.79 -6.72 -37.62
N THR A 336 7.95 -5.78 -37.29
CA THR A 336 7.49 -5.56 -35.91
C THR A 336 5.97 -5.58 -35.87
N VAL A 337 5.38 -6.39 -34.99
CA VAL A 337 3.94 -6.53 -34.87
C VAL A 337 3.50 -6.06 -33.49
N LEU A 338 2.58 -5.10 -33.46
CA LEU A 338 1.88 -4.69 -32.25
C LEU A 338 0.41 -5.11 -32.37
N ARG A 339 -0.13 -5.70 -31.31
CA ARG A 339 -1.54 -6.07 -31.23
C ARG A 339 -2.16 -5.46 -29.98
N VAL A 340 -3.34 -4.89 -30.12
CA VAL A 340 -4.14 -4.44 -28.99
C VAL A 340 -5.59 -4.91 -29.14
N GLY A 341 -6.23 -5.09 -28.00
CA GLY A 341 -7.56 -5.65 -27.95
C GLY A 341 -7.55 -7.16 -27.75
N VAL A 342 -8.73 -7.74 -27.75
CA VAL A 342 -8.91 -9.18 -27.49
C VAL A 342 -8.39 -9.99 -28.66
N THR A 343 -7.57 -10.99 -28.37
CA THR A 343 -7.11 -11.95 -29.38
C THR A 343 -8.23 -12.92 -29.76
N LYS A 344 -8.08 -13.62 -30.89
CA LYS A 344 -9.05 -14.66 -31.30
C LYS A 344 -9.16 -15.77 -30.27
N GLU A 345 -8.04 -16.09 -29.61
CA GLU A 345 -7.95 -17.12 -28.59
C GLU A 345 -8.80 -16.74 -27.37
N ILE A 346 -8.66 -15.51 -26.86
CA ILE A 346 -9.43 -14.98 -25.73
C ILE A 346 -10.92 -14.94 -26.08
N SER A 347 -11.28 -14.47 -27.28
CA SER A 347 -12.67 -14.44 -27.75
C SER A 347 -13.26 -15.85 -27.84
N SER A 348 -12.48 -16.81 -28.37
CA SER A 348 -12.88 -18.21 -28.46
C SER A 348 -13.04 -18.84 -27.07
N GLU A 349 -12.12 -18.55 -26.16
CA GLU A 349 -12.20 -19.04 -24.76
C GLU A 349 -13.44 -18.49 -24.04
N TYR A 350 -13.73 -17.21 -24.19
CA TYR A 350 -14.94 -16.60 -23.63
C TYR A 350 -16.20 -17.28 -24.16
N ALA A 351 -16.27 -17.50 -25.48
CA ALA A 351 -17.40 -18.21 -26.09
C ALA A 351 -17.54 -19.66 -25.54
N LYS A 352 -16.44 -20.39 -25.37
CA LYS A 352 -16.44 -21.73 -24.76
C LYS A 352 -16.94 -21.71 -23.33
N VAL A 353 -16.49 -20.76 -22.51
CA VAL A 353 -16.93 -20.60 -21.12
C VAL A 353 -18.43 -20.35 -21.04
N LEU A 354 -18.98 -19.50 -21.93
CA LEU A 354 -20.42 -19.26 -21.98
C LEU A 354 -21.21 -20.51 -22.37
N MET A 355 -20.69 -21.34 -23.29
CA MET A 355 -21.32 -22.62 -23.66
C MET A 355 -21.34 -23.60 -22.48
N VAL A 356 -20.22 -23.72 -21.74
CA VAL A 356 -20.14 -24.58 -20.54
C VAL A 356 -21.10 -24.12 -19.46
N LEU A 357 -21.20 -22.81 -19.20
CA LEU A 357 -22.17 -22.27 -18.23
C LEU A 357 -23.60 -22.61 -18.59
N LYS A 358 -23.95 -22.49 -19.87
CA LYS A 358 -25.30 -22.88 -20.37
C LYS A 358 -25.58 -24.35 -20.17
N ASP A 359 -24.60 -25.23 -20.38
CA ASP A 359 -24.77 -26.67 -20.15
C ASP A 359 -24.93 -26.98 -18.66
N ILE A 360 -24.10 -26.38 -17.79
CA ILE A 360 -24.21 -26.51 -16.34
C ILE A 360 -25.59 -26.06 -15.85
N ASP A 361 -26.10 -24.95 -16.32
CA ASP A 361 -27.44 -24.44 -15.99
C ASP A 361 -28.52 -25.44 -16.36
N THR A 362 -28.43 -26.00 -17.57
CA THR A 362 -29.35 -27.04 -18.03
C THR A 362 -29.31 -28.28 -17.14
N GLN A 363 -28.12 -28.69 -16.68
CA GLN A 363 -27.99 -29.84 -15.77
C GLN A 363 -28.57 -29.53 -14.38
N ILE A 364 -28.31 -28.34 -13.83
CA ILE A 364 -28.89 -27.92 -12.55
C ILE A 364 -30.40 -27.84 -12.61
N ASP A 365 -30.97 -27.37 -13.70
CA ASP A 365 -32.43 -27.32 -13.89
C ASP A 365 -33.04 -28.71 -13.95
N ARG A 366 -32.39 -29.68 -14.60
CA ARG A 366 -32.82 -31.09 -14.60
C ARG A 366 -32.80 -31.67 -13.17
N PHE A 367 -31.75 -31.39 -12.39
CA PHE A 367 -31.70 -31.81 -10.99
C PHE A 367 -32.80 -31.16 -10.15
N ASN A 368 -33.08 -29.88 -10.34
CA ASN A 368 -34.17 -29.19 -9.67
C ASN A 368 -35.52 -29.81 -9.96
N GLN A 369 -35.81 -30.10 -11.24
CA GLN A 369 -37.07 -30.75 -11.66
C GLN A 369 -37.20 -32.16 -11.08
N ALA A 370 -36.13 -32.95 -11.05
CA ALA A 370 -36.12 -34.27 -10.47
C ALA A 370 -36.34 -34.25 -8.95
N LEU A 371 -35.66 -33.34 -8.25
CA LEU A 371 -35.82 -33.13 -6.81
C LEU A 371 -37.23 -32.66 -6.45
N GLN A 372 -37.82 -31.77 -7.26
CA GLN A 372 -39.21 -31.34 -7.07
C GLN A 372 -40.22 -32.47 -7.21
N LYS A 373 -40.02 -33.37 -8.19
CA LYS A 373 -40.85 -34.58 -8.34
C LYS A 373 -40.73 -35.52 -7.13
N LEU A 374 -39.53 -35.75 -6.62
CA LEU A 374 -39.31 -36.56 -5.42
C LEU A 374 -39.92 -35.93 -4.16
N ASP A 375 -39.88 -34.60 -4.02
CA ASP A 375 -40.51 -33.91 -2.89
C ASP A 375 -42.03 -34.06 -2.89
N ILE A 376 -42.66 -34.02 -4.07
CA ILE A 376 -44.12 -34.29 -4.23
C ILE A 376 -44.42 -35.73 -3.79
N LEU A 377 -43.65 -36.75 -4.23
CA LEU A 377 -43.84 -38.14 -3.85
C LEU A 377 -43.65 -38.36 -2.35
N LYS A 378 -42.66 -37.69 -1.75
CA LYS A 378 -42.41 -37.71 -0.31
C LYS A 378 -43.60 -37.15 0.48
N LYS A 379 -44.14 -36.01 0.07
CA LYS A 379 -45.30 -35.36 0.70
C LYS A 379 -46.59 -36.17 0.56
N ALA A 380 -46.71 -36.94 -0.52
CA ALA A 380 -47.84 -37.83 -0.76
C ALA A 380 -47.73 -39.18 -0.04
N GLY A 381 -46.66 -39.45 0.71
CA GLY A 381 -46.43 -40.73 1.38
C GLY A 381 -46.31 -41.92 0.41
N SER A 382 -45.87 -41.69 -0.82
CA SER A 382 -45.83 -42.68 -1.88
C SER A 382 -44.64 -43.66 -1.72
N ASP A 383 -44.89 -44.96 -1.84
CA ASP A 383 -43.83 -46.00 -1.86
C ASP A 383 -42.81 -45.83 -3.01
N LYS A 384 -43.08 -44.92 -3.94
CA LYS A 384 -42.17 -44.57 -5.05
C LYS A 384 -41.12 -43.52 -4.67
N PHE A 385 -41.13 -43.02 -3.43
CA PHE A 385 -40.08 -42.09 -2.97
C PHE A 385 -38.80 -42.88 -2.66
N ASP A 386 -37.71 -42.51 -3.32
CA ASP A 386 -36.37 -43.08 -3.11
C ASP A 386 -35.44 -42.05 -2.44
N GLU A 387 -35.15 -42.28 -1.18
CA GLU A 387 -34.29 -41.43 -0.38
C GLU A 387 -32.83 -41.44 -0.87
N THR A 388 -32.35 -42.59 -1.38
CA THR A 388 -31.00 -42.75 -1.89
C THR A 388 -30.81 -41.93 -3.17
N LEU A 389 -31.81 -41.98 -4.06
CA LEU A 389 -31.83 -41.17 -5.28
C LEU A 389 -31.88 -39.65 -4.95
N ASN A 390 -32.74 -39.29 -3.98
CA ASN A 390 -32.84 -37.89 -3.54
C ASN A 390 -31.49 -37.36 -3.03
N ARG A 391 -30.77 -38.14 -2.20
CA ARG A 391 -29.44 -37.78 -1.68
C ARG A 391 -28.42 -37.66 -2.79
N LYS A 392 -28.38 -38.57 -3.74
CA LYS A 392 -27.48 -38.54 -4.91
C LYS A 392 -27.73 -37.31 -5.76
N LEU A 393 -28.98 -36.94 -6.03
CA LEU A 393 -29.33 -35.76 -6.82
C LEU A 393 -28.95 -34.48 -6.11
N LEU A 394 -29.14 -34.39 -4.79
CA LEU A 394 -28.69 -33.23 -3.98
C LEU A 394 -27.17 -33.08 -4.02
N GLN A 395 -26.40 -34.16 -3.85
CA GLN A 395 -24.97 -34.18 -3.97
C GLN A 395 -24.50 -33.69 -5.35
N SER A 396 -25.07 -34.23 -6.42
CA SER A 396 -24.76 -33.84 -7.80
C SER A 396 -25.07 -32.38 -8.06
N LYS A 397 -26.19 -31.87 -7.54
CA LYS A 397 -26.53 -30.44 -7.63
C LYS A 397 -25.53 -29.57 -6.91
N ILE A 398 -25.09 -29.93 -5.69
CA ILE A 398 -24.08 -29.15 -4.94
C ILE A 398 -22.76 -29.08 -5.72
N VAL A 399 -22.27 -30.20 -6.24
CA VAL A 399 -21.05 -30.26 -7.04
C VAL A 399 -21.16 -29.36 -8.29
N LYS A 400 -22.29 -29.47 -9.02
CA LYS A 400 -22.51 -28.66 -10.23
C LYS A 400 -22.68 -27.16 -9.92
N THR A 401 -23.27 -26.84 -8.77
CA THR A 401 -23.38 -25.44 -8.33
C THR A 401 -22.00 -24.84 -8.00
N ALA A 402 -21.11 -25.61 -7.37
CA ALA A 402 -19.73 -25.20 -7.12
C ALA A 402 -18.93 -25.03 -8.44
N GLU A 403 -19.11 -25.96 -9.39
CA GLU A 403 -18.53 -25.87 -10.73
C GLU A 403 -19.02 -24.60 -11.47
N LYS A 404 -20.32 -24.30 -11.40
CA LYS A 404 -20.92 -23.09 -11.97
C LYS A 404 -20.24 -21.82 -11.44
N ALA A 405 -20.09 -21.71 -10.12
CA ALA A 405 -19.48 -20.52 -9.50
C ALA A 405 -18.05 -20.27 -10.04
N LYS A 406 -17.25 -21.33 -10.24
CA LYS A 406 -15.91 -21.25 -10.84
C LYS A 406 -15.94 -20.72 -12.28
N TYR A 407 -16.86 -21.23 -13.11
CA TYR A 407 -17.01 -20.76 -14.48
C TYR A 407 -17.61 -19.37 -14.58
N GLU A 408 -18.49 -18.96 -13.66
CA GLU A 408 -19.01 -17.60 -13.58
C GLU A 408 -17.92 -16.58 -13.24
N GLU A 409 -17.01 -16.92 -12.34
CA GLU A 409 -15.83 -16.09 -12.04
C GLU A 409 -14.95 -15.95 -13.27
N LYS A 410 -14.62 -17.07 -13.95
CA LYS A 410 -13.86 -17.06 -15.18
C LYS A 410 -14.54 -16.22 -16.28
N SER A 411 -15.86 -16.35 -16.43
CA SER A 411 -16.65 -15.56 -17.37
C SER A 411 -16.59 -14.06 -17.08
N ARG A 412 -16.68 -13.65 -15.81
CA ARG A 412 -16.56 -12.24 -15.41
C ARG A 412 -15.21 -11.66 -15.76
N ASN A 413 -14.13 -12.40 -15.50
CA ASN A 413 -12.77 -11.97 -15.81
C ASN A 413 -12.58 -11.78 -17.33
N LEU A 414 -13.00 -12.75 -18.13
CA LEU A 414 -12.92 -12.66 -19.60
C LEU A 414 -13.82 -11.56 -20.17
N TYR A 415 -15.03 -11.36 -19.63
CA TYR A 415 -15.91 -10.27 -20.03
C TYR A 415 -15.29 -8.89 -19.77
N THR A 416 -14.64 -8.73 -18.61
CA THR A 416 -13.94 -7.47 -18.27
C THR A 416 -12.83 -7.18 -19.28
N LEU A 417 -12.03 -8.19 -19.63
CA LEU A 417 -10.99 -8.07 -20.66
C LEU A 417 -11.58 -7.66 -22.02
N VAL A 418 -12.65 -8.31 -22.48
CA VAL A 418 -13.33 -7.98 -23.74
C VAL A 418 -13.81 -6.53 -23.73
N ARG A 419 -14.44 -6.09 -22.65
CA ARG A 419 -14.96 -4.71 -22.53
C ARG A 419 -13.86 -3.65 -22.48
N GLU A 420 -12.77 -3.93 -21.76
CA GLU A 420 -11.64 -3.01 -21.65
C GLU A 420 -10.85 -2.90 -22.95
N SER A 421 -10.80 -3.99 -23.71
CA SER A 421 -10.10 -4.04 -24.99
C SER A 421 -10.67 -3.08 -26.05
N ASP A 422 -11.96 -2.75 -25.99
CA ASP A 422 -12.58 -1.77 -26.90
C ASP A 422 -12.05 -0.34 -26.67
N ARG A 423 -11.42 -0.10 -25.51
CA ARG A 423 -10.78 1.18 -25.18
C ARG A 423 -9.28 1.21 -25.43
N ALA A 424 -8.71 0.08 -25.90
CA ALA A 424 -7.28 -0.05 -26.09
C ALA A 424 -6.72 1.00 -27.08
N VAL A 425 -5.60 1.59 -26.72
CA VAL A 425 -4.89 2.61 -27.50
C VAL A 425 -3.44 2.17 -27.64
N VAL A 426 -2.86 2.41 -28.82
CA VAL A 426 -1.41 2.33 -29.02
C VAL A 426 -0.86 3.74 -29.03
N ARG A 427 0.02 4.07 -28.07
CA ARG A 427 0.72 5.34 -27.98
C ARG A 427 2.17 5.19 -28.34
N ILE A 428 2.66 6.02 -29.28
CA ILE A 428 4.05 6.00 -29.76
C ILE A 428 4.60 7.42 -29.67
N ASP A 429 5.47 7.65 -28.70
CA ASP A 429 6.02 8.99 -28.39
C ASP A 429 7.02 9.48 -29.48
N LYS A 430 7.83 8.58 -30.03
CA LYS A 430 8.80 8.92 -31.08
C LYS A 430 8.34 8.34 -32.43
N ASN A 431 9.08 7.40 -32.98
CA ASN A 431 8.91 6.95 -34.33
C ASN A 431 8.18 5.60 -34.45
N ILE A 432 7.30 5.48 -35.45
CA ILE A 432 6.89 4.20 -36.00
C ILE A 432 7.42 4.12 -37.44
N TYR A 433 8.14 3.04 -37.70
CA TYR A 433 8.82 2.83 -39.00
C TYR A 433 7.99 1.95 -39.95
N PRO A 434 8.11 2.11 -41.28
CA PRO A 434 7.65 1.12 -42.23
C PRO A 434 8.20 -0.27 -41.89
N GLY A 435 7.44 -1.34 -42.24
CA GLY A 435 7.74 -2.71 -41.78
C GLY A 435 6.99 -3.09 -40.50
N SER A 436 6.55 -2.09 -39.73
CA SER A 436 5.68 -2.31 -38.55
C SER A 436 4.23 -2.57 -38.98
N ARG A 437 3.51 -3.36 -38.19
CA ARG A 437 2.06 -3.59 -38.32
C ARG A 437 1.37 -3.47 -36.98
N VAL A 438 0.29 -2.70 -36.92
CA VAL A 438 -0.51 -2.55 -35.72
C VAL A 438 -1.89 -3.15 -35.96
N PHE A 439 -2.23 -4.19 -35.20
CA PHE A 439 -3.55 -4.81 -35.18
C PHE A 439 -4.37 -4.31 -34.02
N MET A 440 -5.59 -3.89 -34.29
CA MET A 440 -6.56 -3.39 -33.29
C MET A 440 -7.87 -4.17 -33.43
N GLY A 441 -7.90 -5.39 -32.88
CA GLY A 441 -8.97 -6.36 -33.14
C GLY A 441 -9.00 -6.78 -34.62
N ASP A 442 -10.07 -6.45 -35.35
CA ASP A 442 -10.26 -6.73 -36.78
C ASP A 442 -9.66 -5.68 -37.72
N LYS A 443 -9.14 -4.58 -37.20
CA LYS A 443 -8.56 -3.47 -37.97
C LYS A 443 -7.04 -3.55 -37.96
N THR A 444 -6.41 -3.13 -39.09
CA THR A 444 -4.95 -3.11 -39.21
C THR A 444 -4.47 -1.76 -39.69
N TYR A 445 -3.38 -1.28 -39.09
CA TYR A 445 -2.66 -0.10 -39.55
C TYR A 445 -1.24 -0.51 -39.94
N VAL A 446 -0.81 -0.04 -41.12
CA VAL A 446 0.56 -0.25 -41.68
C VAL A 446 1.11 1.12 -42.06
N PRO A 447 2.17 1.61 -41.44
CA PRO A 447 2.76 2.88 -41.80
C PRO A 447 3.48 2.78 -43.14
N SER A 448 3.20 3.70 -44.08
CA SER A 448 3.87 3.82 -45.37
C SER A 448 5.16 4.65 -45.30
N THR A 449 5.24 5.53 -44.32
CA THR A 449 6.37 6.42 -44.02
C THR A 449 6.62 6.41 -42.52
N VAL A 450 7.66 7.07 -42.06
CA VAL A 450 7.89 7.27 -40.61
C VAL A 450 6.91 8.29 -40.10
N PHE A 451 6.16 7.94 -39.05
CA PHE A 451 5.32 8.85 -38.30
C PHE A 451 5.89 9.05 -36.89
N THR A 452 5.64 10.22 -36.32
CA THR A 452 6.15 10.59 -34.99
C THR A 452 5.04 11.08 -34.12
N HIS A 453 5.13 10.79 -32.82
CA HIS A 453 4.26 11.33 -31.78
C HIS A 453 2.78 11.10 -32.04
N ILE A 454 2.40 9.83 -32.20
CA ILE A 454 1.06 9.42 -32.58
C ILE A 454 0.38 8.51 -31.57
N ALA A 455 -0.93 8.58 -31.54
CA ALA A 455 -1.78 7.61 -30.86
C ALA A 455 -2.76 7.00 -31.87
N LEU A 456 -2.94 5.68 -31.76
CA LEU A 456 -3.80 4.88 -32.63
C LEU A 456 -4.96 4.32 -31.79
N LYS A 457 -6.19 4.47 -32.31
CA LYS A 457 -7.40 3.95 -31.69
C LYS A 457 -8.30 3.29 -32.73
N LYS A 458 -8.90 2.16 -32.37
CA LYS A 458 -9.90 1.49 -33.20
C LYS A 458 -11.18 2.32 -33.30
N THR A 459 -11.75 2.39 -34.51
CA THR A 459 -13.08 2.91 -34.77
C THR A 459 -13.87 1.92 -35.63
N SER A 460 -15.17 2.15 -35.82
CA SER A 460 -16.00 1.33 -36.72
C SER A 460 -15.51 1.35 -38.18
N GLN A 461 -14.93 2.47 -38.63
CA GLN A 461 -14.48 2.67 -40.00
C GLN A 461 -13.02 2.25 -40.25
N GLY A 462 -12.20 2.08 -39.18
CA GLY A 462 -10.77 1.76 -39.33
C GLY A 462 -9.98 2.14 -38.11
N VAL A 463 -8.68 2.45 -38.31
CA VAL A 463 -7.80 2.93 -37.24
C VAL A 463 -7.70 4.45 -37.33
N LEU A 464 -8.11 5.12 -36.27
CA LEU A 464 -7.98 6.57 -36.11
C LEU A 464 -6.56 6.89 -35.62
N ILE A 465 -5.89 7.81 -36.32
CA ILE A 465 -4.58 8.33 -35.95
C ILE A 465 -4.76 9.75 -35.41
N ARG A 466 -4.20 10.03 -34.27
CA ARG A 466 -4.17 11.37 -33.67
C ARG A 466 -2.78 11.68 -33.11
N ASN A 467 -2.59 12.95 -32.74
CA ASN A 467 -1.42 13.34 -31.95
C ASN A 467 -1.44 12.62 -30.60
N TYR A 468 -0.28 12.23 -30.10
CA TYR A 468 -0.06 11.48 -28.84
C TYR A 468 -0.79 12.10 -27.64
N ASP A 469 -0.72 13.46 -27.48
CA ASP A 469 -1.30 14.19 -26.36
C ASP A 469 -2.82 14.38 -26.47
N SER A 470 -3.44 13.99 -27.55
CA SER A 470 -4.87 14.24 -27.84
C SER A 470 -5.79 13.05 -27.56
N MET A 471 -5.26 11.95 -26.96
CA MET A 471 -6.02 10.72 -26.67
C MET A 471 -5.88 10.25 -25.23
#